data_4c5b62d661226cbb100866eb736c4dec
#
_entry.id   4c5b62d661226cbb100866eb736c4dec
#
_cell.length_a   1.000
_cell.length_b   1.000
_cell.length_c   1.000
_cell.angle_alpha   90.00
_cell.angle_beta   90.00
_cell.angle_gamma   90.00
#
_symmetry.space_group_name_H-M   'P 1'
#
loop_
_entity.id
_entity.type
_entity.pdbx_description
1 polymer ?
#
loop_
_entity_poly.entity_id
_entity_poly.type
_entity_poly.pdbx_seq_one_letter_code
_entity_poly.pdbx_strand_id
1 'polypeptide(L)'
;LDTDLAQFRAVGVVGQIVPWNFPLLMLAWKIAPALACGNTVVFKPAEFTPLTALLFAEICSEVGLPPGVVNIVTGDGRTGQAIVEHPGVAKIA
;
A
#
# COMPACT_ATOMS: atom_id res chain seq x y z
N LEU A 1 10.07 3.79 -6.54
CA LEU A 1 10.52 3.84 -5.17
C LEU A 1 11.76 4.72 -5.07
N ASP A 2 11.72 5.68 -4.18
CA ASP A 2 12.89 6.50 -3.89
C ASP A 2 13.89 5.67 -3.10
N THR A 3 15.13 5.64 -3.56
CA THR A 3 16.17 4.80 -2.98
C THR A 3 17.25 5.58 -2.23
N ASP A 4 17.10 6.88 -2.07
CA ASP A 4 18.06 7.65 -1.29
C ASP A 4 17.79 7.48 0.20
N LEU A 5 18.49 6.53 0.82
CA LEU A 5 18.29 6.18 2.22
C LEU A 5 18.59 7.35 3.17
N ALA A 6 19.51 8.24 2.79
CA ALA A 6 19.83 9.40 3.62
C ALA A 6 18.67 10.39 3.72
N GLN A 7 17.74 10.32 2.79
CA GLN A 7 16.60 11.23 2.74
C GLN A 7 15.27 10.53 3.04
N PHE A 8 15.29 9.27 3.48
CA PHE A 8 14.08 8.56 3.82
C PHE A 8 13.38 9.25 4.98
N ARG A 9 12.10 9.55 4.79
CA ARG A 9 11.26 10.14 5.82
C ARG A 9 9.80 9.95 5.47
N ALA A 10 8.93 10.08 6.47
CA ALA A 10 7.50 10.00 6.26
C ALA A 10 7.02 11.15 5.40
N VAL A 11 6.19 10.84 4.42
CA VAL A 11 5.51 11.84 3.60
C VAL A 11 4.01 11.89 3.90
N GLY A 12 3.49 10.94 4.70
CA GLY A 12 2.09 10.87 5.07
C GLY A 12 1.41 9.63 4.52
N VAL A 13 0.37 9.79 3.73
CA VAL A 13 -0.37 8.69 3.13
C VAL A 13 0.24 8.34 1.78
N VAL A 14 0.63 7.10 1.59
CA VAL A 14 1.18 6.58 0.34
C VAL A 14 0.13 5.69 -0.31
N GLY A 15 -0.29 6.04 -1.51
CA GLY A 15 -1.14 5.19 -2.34
C GLY A 15 -0.28 4.22 -3.13
N GLN A 16 -0.63 2.94 -3.13
CA GLN A 16 0.12 1.90 -3.81
C GLN A 16 -0.79 1.06 -4.68
N ILE A 17 -0.47 0.94 -5.95
CA ILE A 17 -1.25 0.20 -6.94
C ILE A 17 -0.32 -0.78 -7.62
N VAL A 18 -0.68 -2.07 -7.62
CA VAL A 18 0.20 -3.12 -8.12
C VAL A 18 -0.47 -3.97 -9.19
N PRO A 19 0.33 -4.54 -10.11
CA PRO A 19 -0.18 -5.45 -11.14
C PRO A 19 -0.48 -6.85 -10.57
N TRP A 20 -1.06 -7.71 -11.41
CA TRP A 20 -1.50 -9.05 -11.03
C TRP A 20 -0.37 -10.06 -10.88
N ASN A 21 0.76 -9.85 -11.55
CA ASN A 21 1.85 -10.81 -11.53
C ASN A 21 2.66 -10.67 -10.23
N PHE A 22 2.95 -11.79 -9.59
CA PHE A 22 3.68 -11.84 -8.32
C PHE A 22 3.04 -10.99 -7.20
N PRO A 23 1.77 -11.23 -6.85
CA PRO A 23 1.05 -10.35 -5.92
C PRO A 23 1.68 -10.26 -4.54
N LEU A 24 2.20 -11.35 -3.99
CA LEU A 24 2.85 -11.33 -2.67
C LEU A 24 4.16 -10.55 -2.71
N LEU A 25 4.96 -10.75 -3.74
CA LEU A 25 6.23 -10.05 -3.89
C LEU A 25 6.03 -8.55 -4.06
N MET A 26 5.05 -8.15 -4.87
CA MET A 26 4.74 -6.74 -5.07
C MET A 26 4.22 -6.10 -3.79
N LEU A 27 3.41 -6.81 -3.03
CA LEU A 27 2.94 -6.36 -1.73
C LEU A 27 4.14 -6.07 -0.81
N ALA A 28 5.06 -7.03 -0.67
CA ALA A 28 6.21 -6.90 0.21
C ALA A 28 7.11 -5.74 -0.22
N TRP A 29 7.41 -5.63 -1.52
CA TRP A 29 8.28 -4.58 -2.04
C TRP A 29 7.71 -3.18 -1.87
N LYS A 30 6.38 -3.05 -1.85
CA LYS A 30 5.73 -1.74 -1.75
C LYS A 30 5.46 -1.34 -0.31
N ILE A 31 4.93 -2.26 0.49
CA ILE A 31 4.50 -1.92 1.86
C ILE A 31 5.68 -1.79 2.81
N ALA A 32 6.65 -2.69 2.75
CA ALA A 32 7.72 -2.70 3.73
C ALA A 32 8.52 -1.38 3.76
N PRO A 33 8.99 -0.82 2.63
CA PRO A 33 9.69 0.46 2.67
C PRO A 33 8.82 1.61 3.14
N ALA A 34 7.55 1.63 2.75
CA ALA A 34 6.64 2.71 3.16
C ALA A 34 6.44 2.72 4.67
N LEU A 35 6.21 1.56 5.28
CA LEU A 35 6.04 1.45 6.74
C LEU A 35 7.33 1.74 7.47
N ALA A 36 8.47 1.30 6.95
CA ALA A 36 9.77 1.55 7.57
C ALA A 36 10.07 3.04 7.67
N CYS A 37 9.54 3.85 6.77
CA CYS A 37 9.68 5.31 6.79
C CYS A 37 8.57 6.02 7.58
N GLY A 38 7.70 5.29 8.25
CA GLY A 38 6.65 5.87 9.08
C GLY A 38 5.41 6.33 8.34
N ASN A 39 5.23 5.91 7.09
CA ASN A 39 4.05 6.27 6.32
C ASN A 39 2.85 5.38 6.64
N THR A 40 1.65 5.88 6.39
CA THR A 40 0.46 5.06 6.27
C THR A 40 0.25 4.70 4.81
N VAL A 41 -0.43 3.58 4.55
CA VAL A 41 -0.53 3.01 3.21
C VAL A 41 -1.98 2.75 2.84
N VAL A 42 -2.36 3.18 1.65
CA VAL A 42 -3.58 2.73 0.97
C VAL A 42 -3.13 1.88 -0.21
N PHE A 43 -3.29 0.57 -0.09
CA PHE A 43 -2.77 -0.40 -1.05
C PHE A 43 -3.91 -0.99 -1.86
N LYS A 44 -3.83 -0.90 -3.17
CA LYS A 44 -4.79 -1.52 -4.08
C LYS A 44 -4.14 -2.67 -4.83
N PRO A 45 -4.49 -3.94 -4.52
CA PRO A 45 -4.03 -5.07 -5.29
C PRO A 45 -4.68 -5.08 -6.68
N ALA A 46 -4.12 -5.87 -7.59
CA ALA A 46 -4.72 -6.08 -8.89
C ALA A 46 -6.13 -6.65 -8.74
N GLU A 47 -7.02 -6.30 -9.65
CA GLU A 47 -8.44 -6.62 -9.59
C GLU A 47 -8.71 -8.12 -9.39
N PHE A 48 -7.93 -8.97 -10.06
CA PHE A 48 -8.14 -10.42 -10.05
C PHE A 48 -7.23 -11.17 -9.08
N THR A 49 -6.38 -10.51 -8.32
CA THR A 49 -5.44 -11.16 -7.40
C THR A 49 -5.41 -10.49 -6.02
N PRO A 50 -6.56 -10.31 -5.34
CA PRO A 50 -6.57 -9.57 -4.08
C PRO A 50 -6.34 -10.42 -2.84
N LEU A 51 -6.39 -11.76 -2.93
CA LEU A 51 -6.48 -12.62 -1.75
C LEU A 51 -5.28 -12.51 -0.81
N THR A 52 -4.07 -12.44 -1.37
CA THR A 52 -2.85 -12.33 -0.56
C THR A 52 -2.84 -11.02 0.23
N ALA A 53 -3.25 -9.93 -0.41
CA ALA A 53 -3.32 -8.62 0.26
C ALA A 53 -4.37 -8.60 1.36
N LEU A 54 -5.52 -9.24 1.14
CA LEU A 54 -6.56 -9.33 2.15
C LEU A 54 -6.12 -10.17 3.34
N LEU A 55 -5.40 -11.27 3.10
CA LEU A 55 -4.82 -12.07 4.17
C LEU A 55 -3.79 -11.27 4.95
N PHE A 56 -2.96 -10.48 4.28
CA PHE A 56 -2.00 -9.61 4.95
C PHE A 56 -2.70 -8.60 5.86
N ALA A 57 -3.83 -8.04 5.42
CA ALA A 57 -4.60 -7.12 6.25
C ALA A 57 -5.12 -7.79 7.53
N GLU A 58 -5.58 -9.04 7.43
CA GLU A 58 -6.00 -9.81 8.60
C GLU A 58 -4.83 -10.02 9.58
N ILE A 59 -3.66 -10.38 9.07
CA ILE A 59 -2.47 -10.58 9.88
C ILE A 59 -2.08 -9.28 10.58
N CYS A 60 -2.12 -8.15 9.91
CA CYS A 60 -1.84 -6.85 10.51
C CYS A 60 -2.77 -6.57 11.69
N SER A 61 -4.05 -6.89 11.54
CA SER A 61 -5.02 -6.73 12.62
C SER A 61 -4.71 -7.66 13.80
N GLU A 62 -4.37 -8.90 13.54
CA GLU A 62 -4.08 -9.89 14.58
C GLU A 62 -2.83 -9.54 15.39
N VAL A 63 -1.80 -8.99 14.76
CA VAL A 63 -0.57 -8.61 15.46
C VAL A 63 -0.67 -7.26 16.15
N GLY A 64 -1.81 -6.58 16.06
CA GLY A 64 -2.03 -5.33 16.78
C GLY A 64 -1.50 -4.08 16.10
N LEU A 65 -1.29 -4.11 14.78
CA LEU A 65 -0.92 -2.89 14.06
C LEU A 65 -2.04 -1.86 14.22
N PRO A 66 -1.74 -0.59 14.52
CA PRO A 66 -2.78 0.42 14.73
C PRO A 66 -3.72 0.54 13.54
N PRO A 67 -5.03 0.69 13.77
CA PRO A 67 -5.99 0.88 12.68
C PRO A 67 -5.61 2.07 11.80
N GLY A 68 -5.76 1.92 10.49
CA GLY A 68 -5.48 2.99 9.54
C GLY A 68 -4.05 3.07 9.06
N VAL A 69 -3.12 2.28 9.62
CA VAL A 69 -1.72 2.27 9.14
C VAL A 69 -1.60 1.55 7.81
N VAL A 70 -2.23 0.38 7.68
CA VAL A 70 -2.29 -0.36 6.42
C VAL A 70 -3.75 -0.51 6.04
N ASN A 71 -4.11 -0.03 4.86
CA ASN A 71 -5.47 -0.06 4.34
C ASN A 71 -5.46 -0.74 2.99
N ILE A 72 -6.15 -1.87 2.88
CA ILE A 72 -6.26 -2.61 1.63
C ILE A 72 -7.62 -2.31 1.02
N VAL A 73 -7.62 -1.78 -0.19
CA VAL A 73 -8.85 -1.48 -0.92
C VAL A 73 -8.87 -2.28 -2.22
N THR A 74 -9.96 -2.98 -2.45
CA THR A 74 -10.13 -3.80 -3.64
C THR A 74 -11.00 -3.07 -4.66
N GLY A 75 -10.84 -3.41 -5.92
CA GLY A 75 -11.63 -2.80 -6.98
C GLY A 75 -10.90 -2.87 -8.32
N ASP A 76 -11.51 -2.24 -9.31
CA ASP A 76 -10.97 -2.15 -10.65
C ASP A 76 -10.16 -0.85 -10.86
N GLY A 77 -9.90 -0.51 -12.13
CA GLY A 77 -9.13 0.68 -12.46
C GLY A 77 -9.75 1.99 -11.94
N ARG A 78 -11.06 2.03 -11.72
CA ARG A 78 -11.72 3.22 -11.18
C ARG A 78 -11.30 3.47 -9.73
N THR A 79 -11.13 2.40 -8.96
CA THR A 79 -10.61 2.51 -7.59
C THR A 79 -9.18 3.01 -7.61
N GLY A 80 -8.35 2.49 -8.49
CA GLY A 80 -6.98 2.97 -8.64
C GLY A 80 -6.92 4.44 -9.01
N GLN A 81 -7.76 4.87 -9.94
CA GLN A 81 -7.83 6.28 -10.33
C GLN A 81 -8.27 7.18 -9.18
N ALA A 82 -9.22 6.72 -8.38
CA ALA A 82 -9.67 7.49 -7.20
C ALA A 82 -8.53 7.70 -6.21
N ILE A 83 -7.66 6.70 -6.01
CA ILE A 83 -6.49 6.85 -5.15
C ILE A 83 -5.52 7.86 -5.73
N VAL A 84 -5.24 7.78 -7.03
CA VAL A 84 -4.30 8.69 -7.70
C VAL A 84 -4.77 10.16 -7.60
N GLU A 85 -6.07 10.38 -7.70
CA GLU A 85 -6.64 11.72 -7.72
C GLU A 85 -6.94 12.28 -6.33
N HIS A 86 -6.88 11.47 -5.27
CA HIS A 86 -7.25 11.91 -3.94
C HIS A 86 -6.21 12.87 -3.36
N PRO A 87 -6.62 14.07 -2.91
CA PRO A 87 -5.68 15.08 -2.40
C PRO A 87 -5.00 14.69 -1.09
N GLY A 88 -5.59 13.75 -0.33
CA GLY A 88 -5.00 13.25 0.92
C GLY A 88 -3.86 12.25 0.70
N VAL A 89 -3.66 11.77 -0.52
CA VAL A 89 -2.57 10.83 -0.84
C VAL A 89 -1.36 11.65 -1.27
N ALA A 90 -0.28 11.56 -0.48
CA ALA A 90 0.91 12.37 -0.70
C ALA A 90 1.82 11.84 -1.81
N LYS A 91 1.80 10.52 -2.05
CA LYS A 91 2.67 9.87 -3.03
C LYS A 91 2.01 8.61 -3.57
N ILE A 92 2.24 8.35 -4.86
CA ILE A 92 1.82 7.11 -5.52
C ILE A 92 3.05 6.27 -5.86
N ALA A 93 2.95 4.99 -5.60
CA ALA A 93 4.02 4.05 -5.91
C ALA A 93 3.49 2.77 -6.59
#